data_b363dbdd27883078559077fa8616c70e
#
_entry.id   b363dbdd27883078559077fa8616c70e
#
_cell.length_a   1.000
_cell.length_b   1.000
_cell.length_c   1.000
_cell.angle_alpha   90.00
_cell.angle_beta   90.00
_cell.angle_gamma   90.00
#
_symmetry.space_group_name_H-M   'P 1'
#
loop_
_entity.id
_entity.type
_entity.pdbx_description
1 polymer ?
#
loop_
_entity_poly.entity_id
_entity_poly.type
_entity_poly.pdbx_seq_one_letter_code
_entity_poly.pdbx_strand_id
1 'polypeptide(L)'
;MSEENLGKFRRSLEAFDRRDKAAWLQTRDQDYEVVTSNMWPEGDVRGREAAWDFYVTIADTFERQPFSDDLELIDAGPDKIVVHQRNDVRGGESGVNVEIDYWVVVSFRDGMMIRDRWFEDRDEALKAAGLRE
;
A
#
# COMPACT_ATOMS: atom_id res chain seq x y z
N MET A 1 9.99 7.03 -15.22
CA MET A 1 9.15 8.23 -15.16
C MET A 1 8.04 8.01 -14.16
N SER A 2 7.66 9.06 -13.47
CA SER A 2 6.69 8.98 -12.38
C SER A 2 5.31 8.52 -12.80
N GLU A 3 4.87 8.86 -14.02
CA GLU A 3 3.60 8.36 -14.54
C GLU A 3 3.60 6.85 -14.71
N GLU A 4 4.73 6.29 -15.04
CA GLU A 4 4.88 4.84 -15.14
C GLU A 4 4.71 4.17 -13.80
N ASN A 5 5.26 4.78 -12.74
CA ASN A 5 5.13 4.27 -11.38
C ASN A 5 3.68 4.31 -10.91
N LEU A 6 3.00 5.43 -11.16
CA LEU A 6 1.59 5.56 -10.81
C LEU A 6 0.74 4.52 -11.55
N GLY A 7 1.00 4.33 -12.84
CA GLY A 7 0.29 3.33 -13.63
C GLY A 7 0.54 1.91 -13.14
N LYS A 8 1.80 1.60 -12.81
CA LYS A 8 2.16 0.29 -12.24
C LYS A 8 1.44 0.02 -10.94
N PHE A 9 1.42 1.02 -10.07
CA PHE A 9 0.75 0.87 -8.79
C PHE A 9 -0.75 0.62 -8.98
N ARG A 10 -1.40 1.37 -9.88
CA ARG A 10 -2.82 1.16 -10.17
C ARG A 10 -3.09 -0.24 -10.71
N ARG A 11 -2.26 -0.72 -11.62
CA ARG A 11 -2.41 -2.07 -12.16
C ARG A 11 -2.23 -3.14 -11.09
N SER A 12 -1.32 -2.90 -10.13
CA SER A 12 -1.14 -3.85 -9.04
C SER A 12 -2.35 -3.87 -8.10
N LEU A 13 -3.01 -2.72 -7.91
CA LEU A 13 -4.25 -2.67 -7.13
C LEU A 13 -5.37 -3.44 -7.81
N GLU A 14 -5.50 -3.29 -9.12
CA GLU A 14 -6.50 -4.05 -9.88
C GLU A 14 -6.24 -5.54 -9.79
N ALA A 15 -4.97 -5.96 -9.91
CA ALA A 15 -4.60 -7.36 -9.75
C ALA A 15 -4.95 -7.86 -8.35
N PHE A 16 -4.70 -7.06 -7.33
CA PHE A 16 -5.04 -7.41 -5.96
C PHE A 16 -6.55 -7.57 -5.79
N ASP A 17 -7.32 -6.63 -6.33
CA ASP A 17 -8.79 -6.69 -6.22
C ASP A 17 -9.36 -7.93 -6.89
N ARG A 18 -8.74 -8.39 -7.97
CA ARG A 18 -9.12 -9.63 -8.64
C ARG A 18 -8.53 -10.87 -7.98
N ARG A 19 -7.67 -10.70 -6.99
CA ARG A 19 -6.90 -11.80 -6.36
C ARG A 19 -6.02 -12.52 -7.38
N ASP A 20 -5.47 -11.77 -8.33
CA ASP A 20 -4.50 -12.28 -9.30
C ASP A 20 -3.10 -12.17 -8.69
N LYS A 21 -2.74 -13.18 -7.91
CA LYS A 21 -1.47 -13.21 -7.17
C LYS A 21 -0.27 -13.08 -8.10
N ALA A 22 -0.25 -13.83 -9.19
CA ALA A 22 0.89 -13.83 -10.11
C ALA A 22 1.13 -12.44 -10.70
N ALA A 23 0.08 -11.75 -11.12
CA ALA A 23 0.21 -10.40 -11.66
C ALA A 23 0.69 -9.41 -10.61
N TRP A 24 0.18 -9.52 -9.38
CA TRP A 24 0.60 -8.66 -8.27
C TRP A 24 2.09 -8.87 -7.94
N LEU A 25 2.53 -10.14 -7.84
CA LEU A 25 3.92 -10.44 -7.53
C LEU A 25 4.88 -9.91 -8.58
N GLN A 26 4.47 -9.89 -9.84
CA GLN A 26 5.31 -9.39 -10.92
C GLN A 26 5.62 -7.89 -10.83
N THR A 27 4.83 -7.15 -10.07
CA THR A 27 5.07 -5.72 -9.87
C THR A 27 6.04 -5.43 -8.72
N ARG A 28 6.44 -6.45 -7.97
CA ARG A 28 7.24 -6.29 -6.77
C ARG A 28 8.53 -7.08 -6.85
N ASP A 29 9.58 -6.47 -6.31
CA ASP A 29 10.89 -7.11 -6.18
C ASP A 29 10.81 -8.27 -5.19
N GLN A 30 11.69 -9.26 -5.32
CA GLN A 30 11.75 -10.39 -4.39
C GLN A 30 11.98 -9.93 -2.95
N ASP A 31 12.71 -8.84 -2.78
CA ASP A 31 13.05 -8.30 -1.47
C ASP A 31 12.04 -7.24 -0.99
N TYR A 32 10.90 -7.15 -1.65
CA TYR A 32 9.85 -6.20 -1.27
C TYR A 32 9.48 -6.36 0.19
N GLU A 33 9.31 -5.24 0.88
CA GLU A 33 8.94 -5.25 2.29
C GLU A 33 7.84 -4.24 2.59
N VAL A 34 7.10 -4.50 3.66
CA VAL A 34 6.12 -3.58 4.20
C VAL A 34 6.61 -3.15 5.57
N VAL A 35 6.88 -1.86 5.71
CA VAL A 35 7.31 -1.26 6.99
C VAL A 35 6.09 -0.59 7.60
N THR A 36 5.54 -1.20 8.64
CA THR A 36 4.27 -0.75 9.21
C THR A 36 4.43 0.41 10.21
N SER A 37 5.66 0.77 10.55
CA SER A 37 5.96 1.89 11.45
C SER A 37 5.21 1.79 12.79
N ASN A 38 5.12 0.57 13.32
CA ASN A 38 4.42 0.25 14.58
C ASN A 38 2.90 0.45 14.52
N MET A 39 2.35 0.64 13.33
CA MET A 39 0.90 0.76 13.14
C MET A 39 0.19 -0.59 13.10
N TRP A 40 0.94 -1.68 13.09
CA TRP A 40 0.40 -3.02 13.05
C TRP A 40 1.06 -3.89 14.13
N PRO A 41 0.28 -4.64 14.92
CA PRO A 41 0.82 -5.37 16.09
C PRO A 41 1.90 -6.39 15.75
N GLU A 42 1.82 -7.00 14.58
CA GLU A 42 2.75 -8.05 14.17
C GLU A 42 4.02 -7.51 13.52
N GLY A 43 4.09 -6.20 13.33
CA GLY A 43 5.28 -5.55 12.81
C GLY A 43 5.44 -5.62 11.30
N ASP A 44 6.68 -5.53 10.85
CA ASP A 44 7.01 -5.44 9.44
C ASP A 44 6.96 -6.80 8.75
N VAL A 45 6.72 -6.76 7.43
CA VAL A 45 6.63 -7.97 6.61
C VAL A 45 7.72 -7.92 5.54
N ARG A 46 8.47 -9.00 5.39
CA ARG A 46 9.52 -9.10 4.39
C ARG A 46 9.20 -10.16 3.36
N GLY A 47 9.47 -9.82 2.10
CA GLY A 47 9.24 -10.70 0.98
C GLY A 47 7.87 -10.47 0.34
N ARG A 48 7.85 -10.56 -0.99
CA ARG A 48 6.62 -10.25 -1.73
C ARG A 48 5.50 -11.25 -1.49
N GLU A 49 5.81 -12.52 -1.29
CA GLU A 49 4.78 -13.52 -1.04
C GLU A 49 4.17 -13.37 0.35
N ALA A 50 5.00 -13.12 1.36
CA ALA A 50 4.51 -12.85 2.70
C ALA A 50 3.66 -11.57 2.72
N ALA A 51 4.07 -10.56 1.94
CA ALA A 51 3.31 -9.32 1.83
C ALA A 51 1.95 -9.55 1.16
N TRP A 52 1.89 -10.40 0.13
CA TRP A 52 0.61 -10.76 -0.47
C TRP A 52 -0.35 -11.36 0.55
N ASP A 53 0.13 -12.35 1.32
CA ASP A 53 -0.68 -13.01 2.34
C ASP A 53 -1.12 -12.01 3.42
N PHE A 54 -0.23 -11.12 3.80
CA PHE A 54 -0.52 -10.07 4.78
C PHE A 54 -1.65 -9.14 4.32
N TYR A 55 -1.56 -8.64 3.09
CA TYR A 55 -2.59 -7.74 2.56
C TYR A 55 -3.92 -8.45 2.33
N VAL A 56 -3.90 -9.70 1.87
CA VAL A 56 -5.11 -10.49 1.70
C VAL A 56 -5.80 -10.72 3.04
N THR A 57 -5.02 -11.03 4.08
CA THR A 57 -5.55 -11.23 5.42
C THR A 57 -6.24 -9.96 5.94
N ILE A 58 -5.61 -8.79 5.73
CA ILE A 58 -6.23 -7.53 6.13
C ILE A 58 -7.53 -7.31 5.37
N ALA A 59 -7.52 -7.49 4.06
CA ALA A 59 -8.69 -7.26 3.23
C ALA A 59 -9.84 -8.20 3.59
N ASP A 60 -9.53 -9.46 3.91
CA ASP A 60 -10.55 -10.45 4.24
C ASP A 60 -11.06 -10.30 5.67
N THR A 61 -10.23 -9.76 6.58
CA THR A 61 -10.62 -9.51 7.97
C THR A 61 -11.66 -8.40 8.07
N PHE A 62 -11.50 -7.38 7.24
CA PHE A 62 -12.43 -6.25 7.19
C PHE A 62 -13.22 -6.32 5.90
N GLU A 63 -14.52 -6.10 5.97
CA GLU A 63 -15.38 -6.03 4.78
C GLU A 63 -15.12 -4.69 4.07
N ARG A 64 -13.92 -4.54 3.49
CA ARG A 64 -13.54 -3.27 2.90
C ARG A 64 -13.82 -3.25 1.40
N GLN A 65 -14.01 -2.05 0.91
CA GLN A 65 -14.14 -1.78 -0.52
C GLN A 65 -12.82 -2.11 -1.23
N PRO A 66 -12.85 -2.33 -2.53
CA PRO A 66 -11.62 -2.52 -3.29
C PRO A 66 -10.60 -1.42 -3.02
N PHE A 67 -9.33 -1.77 -3.03
CA PHE A 67 -8.25 -0.80 -2.76
C PHE A 67 -8.23 0.35 -3.76
N SER A 68 -8.77 0.14 -4.95
CA SER A 68 -8.82 1.18 -5.97
C SER A 68 -9.82 2.29 -5.64
N ASP A 69 -10.73 2.05 -4.69
CA ASP A 69 -11.69 3.05 -4.25
C ASP A 69 -11.05 3.97 -3.23
N ASP A 70 -11.40 5.25 -3.30
CA ASP A 70 -11.04 6.24 -2.29
C ASP A 70 -9.54 6.36 -2.03
N LEU A 71 -8.73 6.26 -3.10
CA LEU A 71 -7.29 6.45 -3.03
C LEU A 71 -6.89 7.77 -3.66
N GLU A 72 -5.95 8.45 -3.01
CA GLU A 72 -5.25 9.58 -3.59
C GLU A 72 -3.81 9.17 -3.86
N LEU A 73 -3.33 9.38 -5.09
CA LEU A 73 -1.96 9.08 -5.47
C LEU A 73 -1.21 10.37 -5.74
N ILE A 74 -0.05 10.53 -5.12
CA ILE A 74 0.77 11.72 -5.25
C ILE A 74 2.12 11.31 -5.84
N ASP A 75 2.49 11.94 -6.95
CA ASP A 75 3.79 11.74 -7.57
C ASP A 75 4.89 12.32 -6.67
N ALA A 76 5.89 11.52 -6.36
CA ALA A 76 6.99 11.93 -5.49
C ALA A 76 8.35 11.74 -6.17
N GLY A 77 8.39 11.86 -7.49
CA GLY A 77 9.64 11.78 -8.24
C GLY A 77 9.81 10.45 -8.97
N PRO A 78 11.02 10.19 -9.48
CA PRO A 78 11.23 9.02 -10.36
C PRO A 78 11.18 7.68 -9.64
N ASP A 79 11.34 7.65 -8.32
CA ASP A 79 11.45 6.41 -7.57
C ASP A 79 10.50 6.29 -6.38
N LYS A 80 9.55 7.21 -6.23
CA LYS A 80 8.60 7.18 -5.12
C LYS A 80 7.23 7.71 -5.55
N ILE A 81 6.19 7.16 -4.91
CA ILE A 81 4.85 7.75 -4.90
C ILE A 81 4.35 7.76 -3.46
N VAL A 82 3.40 8.64 -3.18
CA VAL A 82 2.70 8.65 -1.90
C VAL A 82 1.26 8.25 -2.15
N VAL A 83 0.78 7.30 -1.38
CA VAL A 83 -0.58 6.80 -1.47
C VAL A 83 -1.32 7.21 -0.20
N HIS A 84 -2.42 7.90 -0.35
CA HIS A 84 -3.30 8.19 0.77
C HIS A 84 -4.52 7.28 0.66
N GLN A 85 -4.75 6.49 1.68
CA GLN A 85 -5.89 5.58 1.73
C GLN A 85 -6.82 5.96 2.87
N ARG A 86 -8.07 6.15 2.52
CA ARG A 86 -9.10 6.49 3.49
C ARG A 86 -10.33 5.65 3.19
N ASN A 87 -10.66 4.76 4.09
CA ASN A 87 -11.81 3.87 3.94
C ASN A 87 -12.55 3.76 5.24
N ASP A 88 -13.88 3.71 5.12
CA ASP A 88 -14.73 3.25 6.21
C ASP A 88 -14.84 1.73 6.01
N VAL A 89 -14.39 0.98 7.00
CA VAL A 89 -14.45 -0.48 6.91
C VAL A 89 -15.32 -1.02 8.03
N ARG A 90 -15.99 -2.13 7.72
CA ARG A 90 -16.80 -2.84 8.70
C ARG A 90 -15.98 -3.99 9.26
N GLY A 91 -15.85 -4.02 10.58
CA GLY A 91 -15.12 -5.10 11.24
C GLY A 91 -15.96 -6.34 11.41
N GLY A 92 -15.76 -7.33 10.55
CA GLY A 92 -16.26 -8.69 10.69
C GLY A 92 -17.64 -8.84 11.34
N GLU A 93 -17.72 -9.75 12.29
CA GLU A 93 -18.97 -10.09 12.97
C GLU A 93 -19.44 -8.99 13.93
N SER A 94 -18.55 -8.12 14.37
CA SER A 94 -18.91 -7.08 15.32
C SER A 94 -19.82 -6.01 14.72
N GLY A 95 -19.78 -5.84 13.41
CA GLY A 95 -20.54 -4.80 12.73
C GLY A 95 -20.08 -3.39 13.04
N VAL A 96 -18.95 -3.24 13.74
CA VAL A 96 -18.39 -1.94 14.08
C VAL A 96 -17.75 -1.33 12.84
N ASN A 97 -18.07 -0.09 12.55
CA ASN A 97 -17.43 0.65 11.46
C ASN A 97 -16.14 1.29 11.97
N VAL A 98 -15.07 1.10 11.24
CA VAL A 98 -13.76 1.68 11.56
C VAL A 98 -13.33 2.52 10.36
N GLU A 99 -12.91 3.75 10.62
CA GLU A 99 -12.32 4.59 9.61
C GLU A 99 -10.83 4.29 9.54
N ILE A 100 -10.37 3.90 8.35
CA ILE A 100 -8.94 3.72 8.09
C ILE A 100 -8.47 4.93 7.30
N ASP A 101 -7.49 5.63 7.86
CA ASP A 101 -6.89 6.81 7.23
C ASP A 101 -5.39 6.74 7.46
N TYR A 102 -4.65 6.42 6.41
CA TYR A 102 -3.20 6.31 6.53
C TYR A 102 -2.51 6.64 5.20
N TRP A 103 -1.22 6.84 5.29
CA TRP A 103 -0.38 7.26 4.18
C TRP A 103 0.70 6.21 3.96
N VAL A 104 0.97 5.89 2.71
CA VAL A 104 2.02 4.92 2.36
C VAL A 104 2.98 5.57 1.36
N VAL A 105 4.27 5.52 1.68
CA VAL A 105 5.31 5.89 0.72
C VAL A 105 5.75 4.61 0.04
N VAL A 106 5.52 4.53 -1.26
CA VAL A 106 5.91 3.38 -2.07
C VAL A 106 7.19 3.72 -2.80
N SER A 107 8.22 2.91 -2.59
CA SER A 107 9.53 3.10 -3.24
C SER A 107 9.71 2.10 -4.36
N PHE A 108 10.34 2.56 -5.45
CA PHE A 108 10.62 1.77 -6.64
C PHE A 108 12.11 1.71 -6.89
N ARG A 109 12.56 0.59 -7.45
CA ARG A 109 13.92 0.40 -7.94
C ARG A 109 13.85 -0.42 -9.21
N ASP A 110 14.47 0.10 -10.28
CA ASP A 110 14.46 -0.57 -11.60
C ASP A 110 13.04 -0.93 -12.06
N GLY A 111 12.10 -0.03 -11.78
CA GLY A 111 10.72 -0.22 -12.20
C GLY A 111 9.89 -1.17 -11.35
N MET A 112 10.47 -1.72 -10.27
CA MET A 112 9.79 -2.64 -9.38
C MET A 112 9.56 -2.01 -8.03
N MET A 113 8.43 -2.30 -7.39
CA MET A 113 8.19 -1.83 -6.03
C MET A 113 9.07 -2.61 -5.06
N ILE A 114 9.77 -1.88 -4.18
CA ILE A 114 10.69 -2.49 -3.21
C ILE A 114 10.25 -2.29 -1.76
N ARG A 115 9.39 -1.32 -1.50
CA ARG A 115 8.97 -1.04 -0.13
C ARG A 115 7.68 -0.27 -0.10
N ASP A 116 6.79 -0.65 0.82
CA ASP A 116 5.69 0.18 1.29
C ASP A 116 6.02 0.59 2.73
N ARG A 117 6.03 1.88 3.01
CA ARG A 117 6.25 2.36 4.37
C ARG A 117 5.04 3.15 4.81
N TRP A 118 4.44 2.75 5.92
CA TRP A 118 3.19 3.31 6.43
C TRP A 118 3.44 4.50 7.36
N PHE A 119 2.55 5.48 7.28
CA PHE A 119 2.55 6.66 8.15
C PHE A 119 1.12 7.00 8.56
N GLU A 120 0.95 7.46 9.79
CA GLU A 120 -0.33 7.99 10.24
C GLU A 120 -0.50 9.45 9.86
N ASP A 121 0.61 10.16 9.67
CA ASP A 121 0.62 11.60 9.47
C ASP A 121 1.03 11.96 8.04
N ARG A 122 0.24 12.83 7.41
CA ARG A 122 0.48 13.29 6.04
C ARG A 122 1.85 13.95 5.91
N ASP A 123 2.20 14.85 6.83
CA ASP A 123 3.45 15.60 6.74
C ASP A 123 4.67 14.70 6.87
N GLU A 124 4.62 13.71 7.73
CA GLU A 124 5.70 12.74 7.86
C GLU A 124 5.87 11.91 6.59
N ALA A 125 4.76 11.51 5.97
CA ALA A 125 4.81 10.76 4.71
C ALA A 125 5.41 11.61 3.59
N LEU A 126 4.97 12.85 3.45
CA LEU A 126 5.48 13.74 2.42
C LEU A 126 6.96 14.03 2.64
N LYS A 127 7.38 14.22 3.87
CA LYS A 127 8.78 14.43 4.21
C LYS A 127 9.63 13.21 3.84
N ALA A 128 9.16 12.02 4.19
CA ALA A 128 9.85 10.77 3.85
C ALA A 128 9.96 10.56 2.35
N ALA A 129 9.01 11.08 1.58
CA ALA A 129 9.01 10.98 0.12
C ALA A 129 9.82 12.10 -0.55
N GLY A 130 10.37 13.04 0.24
CA GLY A 130 11.14 14.15 -0.30
C GLY A 130 10.31 15.32 -0.81
N LEU A 131 9.03 15.37 -0.50
CA LEU A 131 8.11 16.42 -0.95
C LEU A 131 7.99 17.58 0.04
N ARG A 132 8.49 17.42 1.26
CA ARG A 132 8.51 18.45 2.30
C ARG A 132 9.81 18.38 3.07
N GLU A 133 10.24 19.53 3.56
CA GLU A 133 11.44 19.62 4.39
C GLU A 133 11.12 19.58 5.88
#